data_50ee84ddb11dd3184296e3af3a165afe
#
_entry.id   50ee84ddb11dd3184296e3af3a165afe
#
_cell.length_a   1.000
_cell.length_b   1.000
_cell.length_c   1.000
_cell.angle_alpha   90.00
_cell.angle_beta   90.00
_cell.angle_gamma   90.00
#
_symmetry.space_group_name_H-M   'P 1'
#
loop_
_entity.id
_entity.type
_entity.pdbx_description
1 polymer ?
#
loop_
_entity_poly.entity_id
_entity_poly.type
_entity_poly.pdbx_seq_one_letter_code
_entity_poly.pdbx_strand_id
1 'polypeptide(L)'
;GLEWYYKKTTDMLIAAQYSALAGESSKPYINFGDMKNTGVDFNFNYRDSKGDWSWDFSLNLSHYKNEVVKISEADDASMWGGGTRISGNVTRTTKGHAISEFYGYKVNGFYENVDEVLALPPLGQDVKNAEDAKAWVGKFKFADTDGNGKLDGNDRTFIGSPHPDLIAGLNATVTWKNWDLTAFFYSTIGNDLFNNTKYFTDFWLFEGNKSSRMRDLSWKPGADNSKAVLPVLDYLDTCLLYTSDAA
;
A
#
# COMPACT_ATOMS: atom_id res chain seq x y z
N GLY A 1 31.79 -4.98 3.67
CA GLY A 1 31.34 -4.86 5.04
C GLY A 1 29.95 -5.46 5.21
N LEU A 2 29.69 -6.00 6.39
CA LEU A 2 28.38 -6.47 6.82
C LEU A 2 28.11 -5.90 8.20
N GLU A 3 26.97 -5.24 8.37
CA GLU A 3 26.57 -4.62 9.62
C GLU A 3 25.15 -5.04 9.97
N TRP A 4 24.95 -5.47 11.23
CA TRP A 4 23.62 -5.68 11.80
C TRP A 4 23.37 -4.62 12.84
N TYR A 5 22.16 -4.05 12.86
CA TYR A 5 21.81 -3.02 13.82
C TYR A 5 20.41 -3.24 14.44
N TYR A 6 20.28 -2.75 15.66
CA TYR A 6 19.03 -2.59 16.38
C TYR A 6 18.95 -1.16 16.89
N LYS A 7 17.94 -0.40 16.43
CA LYS A 7 17.71 0.98 16.84
C LYS A 7 16.34 1.08 17.48
N LYS A 8 16.28 1.52 18.74
CA LYS A 8 15.05 1.88 19.44
C LYS A 8 14.98 3.41 19.58
N THR A 9 13.85 4.00 19.21
CA THR A 9 13.52 5.40 19.43
C THR A 9 12.37 5.45 20.41
N THR A 10 12.53 6.19 21.51
CA THR A 10 11.53 6.35 22.57
C THR A 10 11.09 7.79 22.66
N ASP A 11 9.96 8.03 23.29
CA ASP A 11 9.44 9.37 23.58
C ASP A 11 9.26 10.25 22.33
N MET A 12 8.87 9.63 21.21
CA MET A 12 8.56 10.39 20.01
C MET A 12 7.31 11.26 20.23
N LEU A 13 7.35 12.47 19.67
CA LEU A 13 6.21 13.38 19.67
C LEU A 13 5.10 12.85 18.77
N ILE A 14 3.95 12.58 19.35
CA ILE A 14 2.74 12.18 18.64
C ILE A 14 1.57 13.09 19.01
N ALA A 15 0.63 13.28 18.09
CA ALA A 15 -0.60 14.01 18.36
C ALA A 15 -1.49 13.18 19.30
N ALA A 16 -1.77 13.72 20.47
CA ALA A 16 -2.59 13.03 21.47
C ALA A 16 -4.00 12.75 20.96
N GLN A 17 -4.50 11.57 21.27
CA GLN A 17 -5.89 11.19 20.95
C GLN A 17 -6.78 11.61 22.13
N TYR A 18 -7.42 12.76 22.02
CA TYR A 18 -8.42 13.21 23.01
C TYR A 18 -9.83 13.00 22.48
N SER A 19 -10.76 12.79 23.42
CA SER A 19 -12.18 12.80 23.11
C SER A 19 -12.61 14.20 22.60
N ALA A 20 -13.46 14.24 21.59
CA ALA A 20 -14.08 15.49 21.10
C ALA A 20 -14.82 16.28 22.20
N LEU A 21 -15.17 15.62 23.30
CA LEU A 21 -15.79 16.24 24.48
C LEU A 21 -14.84 17.18 25.24
N ALA A 22 -13.54 17.11 25.01
CA ALA A 22 -12.57 18.02 25.64
C ALA A 22 -12.58 19.44 25.07
N GLY A 23 -13.31 19.67 23.96
CA GLY A 23 -13.51 21.00 23.38
C GLY A 23 -12.27 21.62 22.73
N GLU A 24 -11.23 20.86 22.49
CA GLU A 24 -9.98 21.37 21.90
C GLU A 24 -10.03 21.41 20.37
N SER A 25 -9.61 22.52 19.79
CA SER A 25 -9.56 22.72 18.34
C SER A 25 -8.32 22.10 17.68
N SER A 26 -7.25 21.85 18.44
CA SER A 26 -6.02 21.23 17.97
C SER A 26 -5.51 20.22 18.98
N LYS A 27 -5.01 19.09 18.48
CA LYS A 27 -4.44 18.02 19.32
C LYS A 27 -3.05 18.43 19.80
N PRO A 28 -2.77 18.49 21.12
CA PRO A 28 -1.42 18.73 21.60
C PRO A 28 -0.51 17.56 21.26
N TYR A 29 0.77 17.85 21.08
CA TYR A 29 1.80 16.82 20.92
C TYR A 29 2.30 16.38 22.28
N ILE A 30 2.44 15.08 22.46
CA ILE A 30 2.96 14.45 23.68
C ILE A 30 4.10 13.51 23.33
N ASN A 31 5.03 13.33 24.26
CA ASN A 31 6.15 12.39 24.14
C ASN A 31 5.68 11.00 24.56
N PHE A 32 5.23 10.20 23.62
CA PHE A 32 4.61 8.93 23.96
C PHE A 32 4.88 7.78 22.97
N GLY A 33 5.44 8.05 21.82
CA GLY A 33 5.66 7.05 20.78
C GLY A 33 6.98 6.30 20.96
N ASP A 34 6.95 4.97 20.92
CA ASP A 34 8.14 4.14 20.83
C ASP A 34 8.15 3.34 19.53
N MET A 35 9.29 3.29 18.87
CA MET A 35 9.49 2.56 17.62
C MET A 35 10.85 1.84 17.62
N LYS A 36 10.93 0.69 16.99
CA LYS A 36 12.18 -0.02 16.77
C LYS A 36 12.41 -0.30 15.29
N ASN A 37 13.67 -0.26 14.91
CA ASN A 37 14.14 -0.67 13.60
C ASN A 37 15.26 -1.71 13.77
N THR A 38 15.15 -2.82 13.09
CA THR A 38 16.17 -3.87 13.05
C THR A 38 16.54 -4.10 11.62
N GLY A 39 17.83 -4.12 11.30
CA GLY A 39 18.25 -4.24 9.92
C GLY A 39 19.63 -4.81 9.75
N VAL A 40 19.95 -5.08 8.48
CA VAL A 40 21.24 -5.57 8.01
C VAL A 40 21.65 -4.75 6.80
N ASP A 41 22.86 -4.21 6.84
CA ASP A 41 23.47 -3.49 5.74
C ASP A 41 24.69 -4.24 5.23
N PHE A 42 24.76 -4.40 3.91
CA PHE A 42 25.88 -5.04 3.22
C PHE A 42 26.48 -4.05 2.23
N ASN A 43 27.80 -3.86 2.34
CA ASN A 43 28.58 -3.02 1.45
C ASN A 43 29.70 -3.83 0.83
N PHE A 44 29.79 -3.83 -0.50
CA PHE A 44 30.84 -4.44 -1.26
C PHE A 44 31.46 -3.43 -2.23
N ASN A 45 32.76 -3.25 -2.14
CA ASN A 45 33.51 -2.40 -3.06
C ASN A 45 34.61 -3.22 -3.70
N TYR A 46 34.70 -3.12 -5.02
CA TYR A 46 35.74 -3.77 -5.80
C TYR A 46 36.34 -2.79 -6.79
N ARG A 47 37.65 -2.59 -6.70
CA ARG A 47 38.39 -1.74 -7.59
C ARG A 47 39.61 -2.49 -8.09
N ASP A 48 39.84 -2.46 -9.40
CA ASP A 48 41.03 -3.07 -10.02
C ASP A 48 41.33 -2.33 -11.34
N SER A 49 42.57 -2.61 -11.89
CA SER A 49 43.00 -2.07 -13.15
C SER A 49 43.91 -3.03 -13.87
N LYS A 50 43.79 -3.10 -15.19
CA LYS A 50 44.67 -3.94 -16.03
C LYS A 50 44.93 -3.23 -17.36
N GLY A 51 46.17 -2.82 -17.57
CA GLY A 51 46.61 -2.08 -18.76
C GLY A 51 45.87 -0.73 -18.83
N ASP A 52 45.19 -0.49 -19.95
CA ASP A 52 44.43 0.75 -20.20
C ASP A 52 43.01 0.71 -19.56
N TRP A 53 42.63 -0.37 -18.89
CA TRP A 53 41.34 -0.55 -18.25
C TRP A 53 41.42 -0.37 -16.74
N SER A 54 40.44 0.36 -16.18
CA SER A 54 40.17 0.35 -14.74
C SER A 54 38.68 0.25 -14.50
N TRP A 55 38.31 -0.38 -13.38
CA TRP A 55 36.92 -0.52 -12.97
C TRP A 55 36.78 -0.35 -11.46
N ASP A 56 35.67 0.25 -11.12
CA ASP A 56 35.27 0.50 -9.72
C ASP A 56 33.79 0.14 -9.57
N PHE A 57 33.51 -0.86 -8.74
CA PHE A 57 32.16 -1.31 -8.44
C PHE A 57 31.88 -1.14 -6.95
N SER A 58 30.74 -0.51 -6.64
CA SER A 58 30.25 -0.36 -5.27
C SER A 58 28.82 -0.85 -5.22
N LEU A 59 28.58 -1.93 -4.47
CA LEU A 59 27.26 -2.52 -4.22
C LEU A 59 26.88 -2.27 -2.77
N ASN A 60 25.70 -1.70 -2.56
CA ASN A 60 25.09 -1.50 -1.24
C ASN A 60 23.74 -2.23 -1.23
N LEU A 61 23.53 -3.07 -0.21
CA LEU A 61 22.26 -3.74 0.03
C LEU A 61 21.85 -3.46 1.47
N SER A 62 20.57 -3.07 1.66
CA SER A 62 20.01 -2.78 2.97
C SER A 62 18.65 -3.46 3.11
N HIS A 63 18.49 -4.19 4.19
CA HIS A 63 17.19 -4.73 4.62
C HIS A 63 16.89 -4.25 6.02
N TYR A 64 15.67 -3.74 6.27
CA TYR A 64 15.25 -3.36 7.60
C TYR A 64 13.78 -3.69 7.85
N LYS A 65 13.48 -3.93 9.11
CA LYS A 65 12.11 -4.06 9.62
C LYS A 65 11.84 -2.91 10.60
N ASN A 66 10.81 -2.15 10.30
CA ASN A 66 10.25 -1.13 11.19
C ASN A 66 9.11 -1.73 12.01
N GLU A 67 9.00 -1.39 13.29
CA GLU A 67 7.89 -1.83 14.14
C GLU A 67 7.59 -0.77 15.21
N VAL A 68 6.33 -0.41 15.30
CA VAL A 68 5.81 0.45 16.36
C VAL A 68 5.63 -0.37 17.64
N VAL A 69 6.27 0.06 18.71
CA VAL A 69 6.25 -0.62 20.01
C VAL A 69 5.15 -0.07 20.89
N LYS A 70 4.94 1.26 20.85
CA LYS A 70 3.94 1.95 21.68
C LYS A 70 3.46 3.21 20.97
N ILE A 71 2.14 3.49 21.06
CA ILE A 71 1.53 4.72 20.54
C ILE A 71 0.71 5.42 21.64
N SER A 72 0.11 4.65 22.55
CA SER A 72 -0.78 5.11 23.61
C SER A 72 -0.77 4.12 24.77
N GLU A 73 -1.38 4.48 25.89
CA GLU A 73 -1.65 3.54 26.98
C GLU A 73 -2.62 2.42 26.57
N ALA A 74 -3.55 2.71 25.66
CA ALA A 74 -4.47 1.73 25.12
C ALA A 74 -3.77 0.85 24.06
N ASP A 75 -3.88 -0.46 24.20
CA ASP A 75 -3.25 -1.42 23.30
C ASP A 75 -3.83 -1.42 21.89
N ASP A 76 -5.09 -0.99 21.72
CA ASP A 76 -5.81 -0.87 20.45
C ASP A 76 -5.66 0.49 19.76
N ALA A 77 -4.86 1.40 20.35
CA ALA A 77 -4.64 2.70 19.80
C ALA A 77 -4.07 2.65 18.38
N SER A 78 -4.61 3.49 17.52
CA SER A 78 -4.21 3.58 16.12
C SER A 78 -4.13 5.02 15.67
N MET A 79 -3.13 5.33 14.86
CA MET A 79 -3.03 6.61 14.15
C MET A 79 -3.40 6.39 12.69
N TRP A 80 -4.26 7.27 12.17
CA TRP A 80 -4.72 7.23 10.80
C TRP A 80 -4.06 8.35 10.00
N GLY A 81 -3.66 8.04 8.78
CA GLY A 81 -2.95 9.01 7.96
C GLY A 81 -3.02 8.71 6.47
N GLY A 82 -2.24 9.44 5.69
CA GLY A 82 -2.10 9.27 4.24
C GLY A 82 -3.38 9.56 3.45
N GLY A 83 -4.41 10.12 4.09
CA GLY A 83 -5.71 10.32 3.49
C GLY A 83 -5.71 11.36 2.38
N THR A 84 -6.56 11.13 1.40
CA THR A 84 -6.95 12.13 0.41
C THR A 84 -8.39 12.58 0.69
N ARG A 85 -8.79 13.72 0.12
CA ARG A 85 -10.16 14.21 0.23
C ARG A 85 -11.20 13.16 -0.22
N ILE A 86 -10.82 12.25 -1.11
CA ILE A 86 -11.71 11.29 -1.75
C ILE A 86 -11.64 9.92 -1.07
N SER A 87 -10.43 9.45 -0.79
CA SER A 87 -10.22 8.09 -0.24
C SER A 87 -10.26 8.02 1.29
N GLY A 88 -10.35 9.18 1.97
CA GLY A 88 -10.19 9.20 3.43
C GLY A 88 -8.78 8.77 3.85
N ASN A 89 -8.63 8.21 5.04
CA ASN A 89 -7.36 7.72 5.53
C ASN A 89 -7.01 6.37 4.88
N VAL A 90 -5.82 6.27 4.30
CA VAL A 90 -5.35 5.08 3.58
C VAL A 90 -4.30 4.29 4.35
N THR A 91 -3.72 4.88 5.40
CA THR A 91 -2.72 4.24 6.24
C THR A 91 -3.18 4.14 7.69
N ARG A 92 -2.72 3.10 8.37
CA ARG A 92 -2.93 2.89 9.79
C ARG A 92 -1.59 2.56 10.44
N THR A 93 -1.30 3.23 11.54
CA THR A 93 -0.15 2.94 12.39
C THR A 93 -0.68 2.38 13.71
N THR A 94 -0.29 1.18 14.06
CA THR A 94 -0.69 0.53 15.31
C THR A 94 0.47 -0.29 15.89
N LYS A 95 0.38 -0.64 17.15
CA LYS A 95 1.38 -1.46 17.85
C LYS A 95 1.59 -2.80 17.14
N GLY A 96 2.83 -3.22 16.98
CA GLY A 96 3.24 -4.47 16.33
C GLY A 96 3.35 -4.41 14.81
N HIS A 97 2.97 -3.31 14.20
CA HIS A 97 3.03 -3.04 12.76
C HIS A 97 4.05 -1.96 12.43
N ALA A 98 4.43 -1.84 11.17
CA ALA A 98 5.25 -0.74 10.72
C ALA A 98 4.47 0.58 10.71
N ILE A 99 5.18 1.69 10.75
CA ILE A 99 4.54 3.00 10.65
C ILE A 99 3.92 3.18 9.26
N SER A 100 2.69 3.71 9.22
CA SER A 100 1.98 4.07 7.98
C SER A 100 1.76 2.91 7.01
N GLU A 101 1.53 1.70 7.49
CA GLU A 101 1.09 0.59 6.64
C GLU A 101 -0.28 0.88 6.01
N PHE A 102 -0.46 0.42 4.76
CA PHE A 102 -1.72 0.57 4.06
C PHE A 102 -2.79 -0.31 4.69
N TYR A 103 -3.95 0.29 4.96
CA TYR A 103 -5.05 -0.36 5.67
C TYR A 103 -6.38 -0.10 4.97
N GLY A 104 -7.04 -1.17 4.56
CA GLY A 104 -8.28 -1.09 3.79
C GLY A 104 -8.93 -2.45 3.57
N TYR A 105 -9.83 -2.53 2.61
CA TYR A 105 -10.49 -3.78 2.25
C TYR A 105 -9.66 -4.54 1.23
N LYS A 106 -9.50 -5.84 1.44
CA LYS A 106 -8.84 -6.73 0.48
C LYS A 106 -9.82 -7.13 -0.62
N VAL A 107 -9.46 -6.89 -1.87
CA VAL A 107 -10.25 -7.34 -3.02
C VAL A 107 -10.08 -8.84 -3.22
N ASN A 108 -11.18 -9.57 -3.35
CA ASN A 108 -11.24 -11.00 -3.62
C ASN A 108 -11.85 -11.28 -5.00
N GLY A 109 -11.57 -10.44 -6.00
CA GLY A 109 -12.11 -10.55 -7.35
C GLY A 109 -13.36 -9.69 -7.60
N PHE A 110 -14.24 -10.19 -8.45
CA PHE A 110 -15.49 -9.52 -8.83
C PHE A 110 -16.68 -10.41 -8.47
N TYR A 111 -17.85 -9.82 -8.31
CA TYR A 111 -19.09 -10.59 -8.27
C TYR A 111 -19.39 -11.09 -9.68
N GLU A 112 -19.35 -12.40 -9.89
CA GLU A 112 -19.57 -13.00 -11.22
C GLU A 112 -21.05 -13.19 -11.54
N ASN A 113 -21.88 -13.37 -10.52
CA ASN A 113 -23.30 -13.63 -10.67
C ASN A 113 -24.13 -13.11 -9.49
N VAL A 114 -25.46 -13.15 -9.67
CA VAL A 114 -26.44 -12.69 -8.66
C VAL A 114 -26.36 -13.50 -7.37
N ASP A 115 -26.11 -14.80 -7.45
CA ASP A 115 -26.10 -15.68 -6.28
C ASP A 115 -24.92 -15.34 -5.34
N GLU A 116 -23.78 -14.96 -5.90
CA GLU A 116 -22.64 -14.48 -5.09
C GLU A 116 -22.96 -13.17 -4.35
N VAL A 117 -23.66 -12.25 -5.01
CA VAL A 117 -24.08 -10.99 -4.39
C VAL A 117 -25.06 -11.22 -3.25
N LEU A 118 -26.00 -12.17 -3.43
CA LEU A 118 -26.97 -12.54 -2.39
C LEU A 118 -26.32 -13.30 -1.23
N ALA A 119 -25.30 -14.11 -1.52
CA ALA A 119 -24.58 -14.86 -0.50
C ALA A 119 -23.67 -13.97 0.38
N LEU A 120 -23.05 -12.96 -0.20
CA LEU A 120 -22.22 -11.97 0.50
C LEU A 120 -22.53 -10.57 -0.06
N PRO A 121 -23.52 -9.86 0.48
CA PRO A 121 -23.89 -8.54 0.01
C PRO A 121 -22.73 -7.54 0.04
N PRO A 122 -22.68 -6.59 -0.93
CA PRO A 122 -21.62 -5.58 -0.97
C PRO A 122 -21.60 -4.71 0.27
N LEU A 123 -20.45 -4.14 0.56
CA LEU A 123 -20.17 -3.34 1.75
C LEU A 123 -21.26 -2.25 1.97
N GLY A 124 -21.90 -2.30 3.15
CA GLY A 124 -22.92 -1.34 3.56
C GLY A 124 -24.23 -1.44 2.75
N GLN A 125 -24.43 -2.51 1.98
CA GLN A 125 -25.64 -2.72 1.20
C GLN A 125 -26.50 -3.85 1.79
N ASP A 126 -27.82 -3.63 1.77
CA ASP A 126 -28.81 -4.63 2.17
C ASP A 126 -29.53 -5.13 0.90
N VAL A 127 -28.87 -6.08 0.21
CA VAL A 127 -29.39 -6.66 -1.04
C VAL A 127 -30.24 -7.88 -0.71
N LYS A 128 -31.54 -7.81 -0.99
CA LYS A 128 -32.52 -8.86 -0.59
C LYS A 128 -33.10 -9.65 -1.76
N ASN A 129 -32.99 -9.14 -2.95
CA ASN A 129 -33.61 -9.77 -4.12
C ASN A 129 -32.68 -9.78 -5.34
N ALA A 130 -32.99 -10.62 -6.30
CA ALA A 130 -32.17 -10.80 -7.49
C ALA A 130 -32.11 -9.56 -8.39
N GLU A 131 -33.12 -8.70 -8.37
CA GLU A 131 -33.12 -7.48 -9.20
C GLU A 131 -32.11 -6.46 -8.67
N ASP A 132 -32.09 -6.22 -7.36
CA ASP A 132 -31.11 -5.35 -6.73
C ASP A 132 -29.69 -5.89 -6.86
N ALA A 133 -29.55 -7.24 -6.79
CA ALA A 133 -28.26 -7.91 -6.91
C ALA A 133 -27.61 -7.77 -8.29
N LYS A 134 -28.43 -7.66 -9.38
CA LYS A 134 -27.91 -7.48 -10.74
C LYS A 134 -27.02 -6.25 -10.89
N ALA A 135 -27.31 -5.16 -10.17
CA ALA A 135 -26.52 -3.93 -10.21
C ALA A 135 -25.09 -4.07 -9.66
N TRP A 136 -24.82 -5.17 -8.96
CA TRP A 136 -23.53 -5.41 -8.31
C TRP A 136 -22.67 -6.43 -9.06
N VAL A 137 -23.22 -7.14 -10.05
CA VAL A 137 -22.45 -8.07 -10.89
C VAL A 137 -21.37 -7.31 -11.66
N GLY A 138 -20.14 -7.81 -11.61
CA GLY A 138 -18.96 -7.19 -12.20
C GLY A 138 -18.30 -6.12 -11.35
N LYS A 139 -18.81 -5.84 -10.14
CA LYS A 139 -18.18 -4.93 -9.18
C LYS A 139 -17.21 -5.67 -8.27
N PHE A 140 -16.33 -4.94 -7.59
CA PHE A 140 -15.38 -5.53 -6.64
C PHE A 140 -16.10 -6.31 -5.55
N LYS A 141 -15.63 -7.53 -5.33
CA LYS A 141 -15.97 -8.39 -4.21
C LYS A 141 -14.86 -8.28 -3.17
N PHE A 142 -15.16 -7.80 -1.99
CA PHE A 142 -14.20 -7.73 -0.90
C PHE A 142 -14.19 -9.03 -0.09
N ALA A 143 -13.08 -9.30 0.56
CA ALA A 143 -12.95 -10.44 1.44
C ALA A 143 -13.65 -10.16 2.77
N ASP A 144 -14.45 -11.12 3.23
CA ASP A 144 -14.92 -11.23 4.60
C ASP A 144 -13.75 -11.76 5.44
N THR A 145 -13.07 -10.87 6.15
CA THR A 145 -11.82 -11.21 6.85
C THR A 145 -12.05 -11.74 8.25
N ASP A 146 -13.16 -11.42 8.87
CA ASP A 146 -13.54 -11.93 10.19
C ASP A 146 -14.46 -13.16 10.12
N GLY A 147 -14.94 -13.52 8.91
CA GLY A 147 -15.72 -14.72 8.65
C GLY A 147 -17.16 -14.66 9.21
N ASN A 148 -17.69 -13.46 9.41
CA ASN A 148 -19.04 -13.29 9.98
C ASN A 148 -20.17 -13.36 8.95
N GLY A 149 -19.84 -13.48 7.64
CA GLY A 149 -20.78 -13.56 6.52
C GLY A 149 -21.38 -12.22 6.10
N LYS A 150 -20.76 -11.11 6.51
CA LYS A 150 -21.15 -9.74 6.14
C LYS A 150 -19.93 -8.91 5.86
N LEU A 151 -20.06 -7.97 4.93
CA LEU A 151 -19.00 -6.98 4.67
C LEU A 151 -19.28 -5.72 5.47
N ASP A 152 -18.42 -5.41 6.43
CA ASP A 152 -18.53 -4.22 7.27
C ASP A 152 -17.15 -3.58 7.58
N GLY A 153 -17.12 -2.63 8.52
CA GLY A 153 -15.88 -1.94 8.91
C GLY A 153 -14.79 -2.82 9.52
N ASN A 154 -15.17 -4.02 10.03
CA ASN A 154 -14.26 -4.95 10.67
C ASN A 154 -13.46 -5.78 9.65
N ASP A 155 -13.91 -5.83 8.40
CA ASP A 155 -13.21 -6.53 7.30
C ASP A 155 -12.01 -5.78 6.76
N ARG A 156 -11.73 -4.59 7.29
CA ARG A 156 -10.50 -3.88 6.96
C ARG A 156 -9.29 -4.59 7.54
N THR A 157 -8.25 -4.72 6.73
CA THR A 157 -6.98 -5.35 7.12
C THR A 157 -5.79 -4.58 6.58
N PHE A 158 -4.59 -4.96 6.99
CA PHE A 158 -3.37 -4.45 6.38
C PHE A 158 -3.24 -5.05 4.98
N ILE A 159 -3.15 -4.19 3.96
CA ILE A 159 -3.17 -4.57 2.55
C ILE A 159 -1.84 -4.34 1.85
N GLY A 160 -0.89 -3.70 2.52
CA GLY A 160 0.45 -3.46 1.99
C GLY A 160 1.29 -2.57 2.89
N SER A 161 2.56 -2.40 2.54
CA SER A 161 3.52 -1.60 3.30
C SER A 161 4.30 -0.66 2.39
N PRO A 162 4.49 0.62 2.78
CA PRO A 162 5.37 1.52 2.06
C PRO A 162 6.86 1.24 2.31
N HIS A 163 7.19 0.35 3.27
CA HIS A 163 8.56 0.01 3.62
C HIS A 163 9.07 -1.10 2.71
N PRO A 164 10.23 -0.90 2.04
CA PRO A 164 10.81 -1.93 1.20
C PRO A 164 11.40 -3.08 2.03
N ASP A 165 11.33 -4.28 1.49
CA ASP A 165 12.05 -5.44 2.01
C ASP A 165 13.54 -5.37 1.69
N LEU A 166 13.90 -4.80 0.53
CA LEU A 166 15.28 -4.64 0.11
C LEU A 166 15.49 -3.30 -0.61
N ILE A 167 16.53 -2.61 -0.20
CA ILE A 167 17.07 -1.45 -0.91
C ILE A 167 18.40 -1.87 -1.51
N ALA A 168 18.58 -1.70 -2.81
CA ALA A 168 19.80 -2.04 -3.52
C ALA A 168 20.34 -0.84 -4.31
N GLY A 169 21.63 -0.58 -4.19
CA GLY A 169 22.35 0.44 -4.94
C GLY A 169 23.60 -0.16 -5.57
N LEU A 170 23.79 0.01 -6.87
CA LEU A 170 25.00 -0.37 -7.57
C LEU A 170 25.56 0.86 -8.30
N ASN A 171 26.79 1.19 -7.98
CA ASN A 171 27.56 2.17 -8.73
C ASN A 171 28.69 1.43 -9.46
N ALA A 172 28.78 1.61 -10.76
CA ALA A 172 29.75 0.95 -11.62
C ALA A 172 30.46 1.99 -12.50
N THR A 173 31.75 2.11 -12.36
CA THR A 173 32.59 2.96 -13.21
C THR A 173 33.61 2.11 -13.94
N VAL A 174 33.70 2.28 -15.25
CA VAL A 174 34.70 1.64 -16.11
C VAL A 174 35.39 2.71 -16.91
N THR A 175 36.72 2.74 -16.82
CA THR A 175 37.55 3.67 -17.59
C THR A 175 38.42 2.87 -18.57
N TRP A 176 38.48 3.34 -19.81
CA TRP A 176 39.36 2.79 -20.86
C TRP A 176 40.04 3.93 -21.61
N LYS A 177 41.35 4.04 -21.46
CA LYS A 177 42.13 5.15 -21.98
C LYS A 177 41.57 6.50 -21.57
N ASN A 178 41.00 7.23 -22.53
CA ASN A 178 40.40 8.57 -22.35
C ASN A 178 38.88 8.51 -22.25
N TRP A 179 38.29 7.32 -22.13
CA TRP A 179 36.85 7.11 -22.01
C TRP A 179 36.50 6.64 -20.63
N ASP A 180 35.50 7.24 -20.02
CA ASP A 180 34.88 6.74 -18.76
C ASP A 180 33.40 6.56 -18.97
N LEU A 181 32.90 5.44 -18.42
CA LEU A 181 31.49 5.13 -18.30
C LEU A 181 31.16 4.91 -16.84
N THR A 182 30.22 5.73 -16.33
CA THR A 182 29.65 5.52 -14.99
C THR A 182 28.18 5.21 -15.11
N ALA A 183 27.74 4.14 -14.44
CA ALA A 183 26.36 3.75 -14.34
C ALA A 183 25.97 3.63 -12.87
N PHE A 184 24.82 4.21 -12.53
CA PHE A 184 24.22 4.10 -11.20
C PHE A 184 22.86 3.43 -11.29
N PHE A 185 22.65 2.38 -10.51
CA PHE A 185 21.37 1.69 -10.36
C PHE A 185 20.92 1.78 -8.92
N TYR A 186 19.65 2.14 -8.75
CA TYR A 186 18.98 2.15 -7.46
C TYR A 186 17.65 1.43 -7.56
N SER A 187 17.36 0.57 -6.60
CA SER A 187 16.11 -0.20 -6.56
C SER A 187 15.59 -0.32 -5.15
N THR A 188 14.28 -0.22 -5.00
CA THR A 188 13.54 -0.62 -3.81
C THR A 188 12.62 -1.77 -4.20
N ILE A 189 12.61 -2.83 -3.42
CA ILE A 189 11.88 -4.06 -3.72
C ILE A 189 11.00 -4.40 -2.52
N GLY A 190 9.75 -4.81 -2.78
CA GLY A 190 8.80 -5.26 -1.77
C GLY A 190 7.97 -4.15 -1.11
N ASN A 191 8.16 -2.90 -1.50
CA ASN A 191 7.31 -1.81 -1.02
C ASN A 191 6.09 -1.61 -1.92
N ASP A 192 4.97 -1.29 -1.31
CA ASP A 192 3.75 -0.91 -2.01
C ASP A 192 3.64 0.61 -2.17
N LEU A 193 2.95 1.03 -3.21
CA LEU A 193 2.71 2.44 -3.51
C LEU A 193 1.22 2.72 -3.71
N PHE A 194 0.67 3.67 -2.96
CA PHE A 194 -0.68 4.16 -3.20
C PHE A 194 -0.72 5.11 -4.41
N ASN A 195 -1.23 4.61 -5.54
CA ASN A 195 -1.34 5.39 -6.76
C ASN A 195 -2.69 6.11 -6.85
N ASN A 196 -2.77 7.29 -6.24
CA ASN A 196 -3.98 8.12 -6.27
C ASN A 196 -4.40 8.57 -7.70
N THR A 197 -3.47 8.59 -8.66
CA THR A 197 -3.79 8.97 -10.04
C THR A 197 -4.72 7.96 -10.71
N LYS A 198 -4.57 6.66 -10.41
CA LYS A 198 -5.46 5.61 -10.92
C LYS A 198 -6.92 5.85 -10.52
N TYR A 199 -7.18 6.44 -9.37
CA TYR A 199 -8.53 6.77 -8.93
C TYR A 199 -9.25 7.69 -9.92
N PHE A 200 -8.54 8.65 -10.49
CA PHE A 200 -9.11 9.60 -11.46
C PHE A 200 -9.12 9.06 -12.90
N THR A 201 -8.16 8.23 -13.28
CA THR A 201 -7.95 7.80 -14.66
C THR A 201 -8.62 6.48 -15.00
N ASP A 202 -8.78 5.59 -14.01
CA ASP A 202 -9.21 4.21 -14.22
C ASP A 202 -10.68 3.96 -13.80
N PHE A 203 -11.34 4.95 -13.15
CA PHE A 203 -12.74 4.86 -12.72
C PHE A 203 -13.62 5.94 -13.36
N TRP A 204 -14.91 5.64 -13.49
CA TRP A 204 -15.86 6.49 -14.23
C TRP A 204 -16.25 7.78 -13.50
N LEU A 205 -16.18 7.83 -12.18
CA LEU A 205 -16.70 8.91 -11.32
C LEU A 205 -16.22 10.33 -11.63
N PHE A 206 -15.11 10.49 -12.33
CA PHE A 206 -14.54 11.79 -12.64
C PHE A 206 -14.60 12.07 -14.13
N GLU A 207 -15.00 13.28 -14.49
CA GLU A 207 -14.90 13.78 -15.85
C GLU A 207 -13.42 14.00 -16.24
N GLY A 208 -13.10 13.77 -17.49
CA GLY A 208 -11.76 13.95 -18.04
C GLY A 208 -11.25 12.74 -18.81
N ASN A 209 -10.00 12.82 -19.26
CA ASN A 209 -9.35 11.76 -20.02
C ASN A 209 -9.12 10.52 -19.14
N LYS A 210 -9.49 9.37 -19.68
CA LYS A 210 -9.36 8.07 -19.03
C LYS A 210 -8.19 7.28 -19.57
N SER A 211 -7.65 6.39 -18.72
CA SER A 211 -6.64 5.42 -19.13
C SER A 211 -7.22 4.39 -20.12
N SER A 212 -6.39 3.90 -21.04
CA SER A 212 -6.76 2.75 -21.89
C SER A 212 -7.06 1.50 -21.07
N ARG A 213 -6.51 1.37 -19.88
CA ARG A 213 -6.79 0.28 -18.92
C ARG A 213 -8.29 0.14 -18.65
N MET A 214 -9.02 1.27 -18.54
CA MET A 214 -10.46 1.28 -18.33
C MET A 214 -11.21 0.55 -19.44
N ARG A 215 -10.78 0.69 -20.70
CA ARG A 215 -11.36 -0.03 -21.85
C ARG A 215 -10.94 -1.51 -21.89
N ASP A 216 -9.66 -1.76 -21.61
CA ASP A 216 -9.03 -3.04 -21.93
C ASP A 216 -9.08 -4.01 -20.75
N LEU A 217 -9.12 -3.52 -19.51
CA LEU A 217 -9.02 -4.29 -18.28
C LEU A 217 -10.25 -4.20 -17.37
N SER A 218 -11.34 -3.55 -17.79
CA SER A 218 -12.60 -3.59 -17.04
C SER A 218 -13.34 -4.88 -17.28
N TRP A 219 -14.00 -5.36 -16.25
CA TRP A 219 -14.93 -6.49 -16.31
C TRP A 219 -16.07 -6.20 -17.31
N LYS A 220 -16.45 -7.19 -18.11
CA LYS A 220 -17.49 -7.03 -19.14
C LYS A 220 -18.48 -8.20 -19.09
N PRO A 221 -19.81 -7.92 -19.14
CA PRO A 221 -20.82 -8.96 -19.17
C PRO A 221 -20.61 -9.91 -20.36
N GLY A 222 -20.61 -11.23 -20.11
CA GLY A 222 -20.53 -12.25 -21.14
C GLY A 222 -19.17 -12.39 -21.84
N ALA A 223 -18.13 -11.72 -21.37
CA ALA A 223 -16.78 -11.83 -21.91
C ALA A 223 -15.86 -12.69 -21.02
N ASP A 224 -14.69 -13.05 -21.56
CA ASP A 224 -13.59 -13.61 -20.72
C ASP A 224 -12.98 -12.50 -19.87
N ASN A 225 -13.24 -12.55 -18.57
CA ASN A 225 -12.78 -11.58 -17.58
C ASN A 225 -11.52 -12.03 -16.82
N SER A 226 -10.81 -13.04 -17.30
CA SER A 226 -9.59 -13.56 -16.64
C SER A 226 -8.47 -12.53 -16.48
N LYS A 227 -8.48 -11.48 -17.32
CA LYS A 227 -7.52 -10.37 -17.27
C LYS A 227 -8.10 -9.08 -16.68
N ALA A 228 -9.34 -9.10 -16.23
CA ALA A 228 -9.98 -7.94 -15.66
C ALA A 228 -9.32 -7.60 -14.31
N VAL A 229 -8.95 -6.34 -14.13
CA VAL A 229 -8.43 -5.77 -12.87
C VAL A 229 -9.25 -4.56 -12.41
N LEU A 230 -10.18 -4.11 -13.24
CA LEU A 230 -11.09 -3.00 -12.96
C LEU A 230 -12.55 -3.51 -13.01
N PRO A 231 -13.46 -2.93 -12.20
CA PRO A 231 -14.85 -3.34 -12.19
C PRO A 231 -15.56 -3.00 -13.50
N VAL A 232 -16.80 -3.45 -13.64
CA VAL A 232 -17.67 -3.04 -14.71
C VAL A 232 -17.81 -1.52 -14.75
N LEU A 233 -17.83 -0.94 -15.94
CA LEU A 233 -17.97 0.51 -16.11
C LEU A 233 -19.41 0.92 -15.80
N ASP A 234 -19.59 1.59 -14.69
CA ASP A 234 -20.91 2.05 -14.21
C ASP A 234 -20.74 3.35 -13.38
N TYR A 235 -21.84 4.11 -13.26
CA TYR A 235 -21.91 5.30 -12.41
C TYR A 235 -21.84 5.00 -10.91
N LEU A 236 -22.24 3.79 -10.49
CA LEU A 236 -22.17 3.33 -9.11
C LEU A 236 -20.78 2.72 -8.84
N ASP A 237 -19.76 3.54 -8.91
CA ASP A 237 -18.42 3.09 -8.64
C ASP A 237 -18.18 2.93 -7.13
N THR A 238 -17.85 1.72 -6.73
CA THR A 238 -17.54 1.36 -5.35
C THR A 238 -16.04 1.36 -5.11
N CYS A 239 -15.32 2.33 -5.69
CA CYS A 239 -13.88 2.47 -5.50
C CYS A 239 -13.56 2.85 -4.06
N LEU A 240 -13.61 1.86 -3.18
CA LEU A 240 -12.95 1.88 -1.90
C LEU A 240 -11.47 1.50 -2.12
N LEU A 241 -10.60 1.85 -1.20
CA LEU A 241 -9.20 1.45 -1.24
C LEU A 241 -9.09 -0.05 -1.54
N TYR A 242 -8.57 -0.37 -2.70
CA TYR A 242 -8.23 -1.74 -3.08
C TYR A 242 -6.70 -1.86 -3.19
N THR A 243 -6.21 -3.08 -3.06
CA THR A 243 -4.81 -3.37 -3.29
C THR A 243 -4.42 -2.91 -4.69
N SER A 244 -3.63 -1.85 -4.77
CA SER A 244 -3.01 -1.48 -6.03
C SER A 244 -1.92 -2.48 -6.36
N ASP A 245 -1.73 -2.77 -7.64
CA ASP A 245 -0.59 -3.54 -8.09
C ASP A 245 0.69 -2.96 -7.47
N ALA A 246 1.48 -3.82 -6.83
CA ALA A 246 2.83 -3.49 -6.44
C ALA A 246 3.59 -2.98 -7.68
N ALA A 247 4.24 -1.87 -7.53
CA ALA A 247 5.04 -1.29 -8.61
C ALA A 247 6.32 -2.11 -8.84
#